data_abb48d3b9ac1b096e8f1e96a8324ba07
#
_entry.id   abb48d3b9ac1b096e8f1e96a8324ba07
#
_cell.length_a   1.000
_cell.length_b   1.000
_cell.length_c   1.000
_cell.angle_alpha   90.00
_cell.angle_beta   90.00
_cell.angle_gamma   90.00
#
_symmetry.space_group_name_H-M   'P 1'
#
loop_
_entity.id
_entity.type
_entity.pdbx_description
1 polymer ?
#
loop_
_entity_poly.entity_id
_entity_poly.type
_entity_poly.pdbx_seq_one_letter_code
_entity_poly.pdbx_strand_id
1 'polypeptide(L)'
;MYCTRKINADYTWVGADCRRLALFEGVFGVPDGVSFNSYLLTDEKTVLFDTVDNAVRTTFRENVTHALAGRTPDYLVVHHMEPDHAAEMADMARLYPDMTILCSAAAKNMIAQFFDAELAARVTVVKEGDTLCTGRHTLRFIAAPMVHWPEVLMTYDKTDKLLLSADAFGSFGALNGSLFADEVDFDRDVLDEARRYYANIVGKYGAQVQVVLQKAAGLDVQMLLPLHGHVWRRDLGYILGKYDLWSRFEPETQGVMIAYASVYGNTENAANILACRLAERGVKVKMYDVSVTPSSYVVSDAFRYSHLVFAAPTYNGGVFITMDELLRDIASHGLQNRRFALLENGTWAPVTARQMAALIEPLKGWQQVGAPVTIRSAAHEAQMQAIEQLAAAISGDISGENQ
;
A
#
# COMPACT_ATOMS: atom_id res chain seq x y z
N MET A 1 -16.98 -16.75 -20.82
CA MET A 1 -17.55 -16.94 -19.45
C MET A 1 -17.24 -15.69 -18.64
N TYR A 2 -18.06 -15.32 -17.69
CA TYR A 2 -17.94 -14.04 -16.96
C TYR A 2 -18.12 -14.25 -15.47
N CYS A 3 -17.59 -13.32 -14.66
CA CYS A 3 -17.67 -13.30 -13.19
C CYS A 3 -17.92 -11.88 -12.67
N THR A 4 -18.97 -11.22 -13.14
CA THR A 4 -19.36 -9.87 -12.73
C THR A 4 -20.11 -9.87 -11.40
N ARG A 5 -20.01 -8.78 -10.64
CA ARG A 5 -20.77 -8.54 -9.40
C ARG A 5 -21.50 -7.20 -9.46
N LYS A 6 -22.79 -7.20 -9.14
CA LYS A 6 -23.55 -5.95 -8.97
C LYS A 6 -23.13 -5.25 -7.68
N ILE A 7 -22.87 -3.95 -7.79
CA ILE A 7 -22.64 -3.05 -6.65
C ILE A 7 -23.96 -2.49 -6.18
N ASN A 8 -24.74 -1.98 -7.13
CA ASN A 8 -26.13 -1.53 -6.93
C ASN A 8 -26.93 -1.73 -8.23
N ALA A 9 -28.01 -1.00 -8.43
CA ALA A 9 -28.86 -1.13 -9.63
C ALA A 9 -28.09 -0.80 -10.91
N ASP A 10 -27.24 0.24 -10.89
CA ASP A 10 -26.61 0.82 -12.06
C ASP A 10 -25.11 0.51 -12.18
N TYR A 11 -24.43 0.27 -11.06
CA TYR A 11 -23.01 -0.07 -11.04
C TYR A 11 -22.75 -1.56 -11.00
N THR A 12 -21.82 -2.02 -11.84
CA THR A 12 -21.36 -3.42 -11.90
C THR A 12 -19.83 -3.45 -11.83
N TRP A 13 -19.26 -4.27 -10.95
CA TRP A 13 -17.85 -4.62 -10.98
C TRP A 13 -17.61 -5.56 -12.18
N VAL A 14 -16.63 -5.19 -13.01
CA VAL A 14 -16.25 -5.91 -14.24
C VAL A 14 -14.76 -6.26 -14.27
N GLY A 15 -14.05 -6.02 -13.17
CA GLY A 15 -12.64 -6.36 -12.99
C GLY A 15 -12.35 -7.87 -12.98
N ALA A 16 -11.15 -8.25 -12.57
CA ALA A 16 -10.76 -9.65 -12.47
C ALA A 16 -9.68 -9.87 -11.39
N ASP A 17 -9.67 -11.06 -10.80
CA ASP A 17 -8.61 -11.53 -9.89
C ASP A 17 -7.47 -12.21 -10.68
N CYS A 18 -6.23 -11.94 -10.31
CA CYS A 18 -5.06 -12.66 -10.77
C CYS A 18 -4.38 -13.40 -9.62
N ARG A 19 -4.33 -14.75 -9.69
CA ARG A 19 -3.64 -15.63 -8.72
C ARG A 19 -2.38 -16.27 -9.29
N ARG A 20 -1.99 -15.90 -10.50
CA ARG A 20 -0.80 -16.44 -11.18
C ARG A 20 0.35 -15.43 -11.25
N LEU A 21 0.11 -14.20 -10.84
CA LEU A 21 1.14 -13.17 -10.75
C LEU A 21 1.99 -13.46 -9.52
N ALA A 22 3.27 -13.75 -9.71
CA ALA A 22 4.19 -13.99 -8.60
C ALA A 22 4.61 -12.69 -7.91
N LEU A 23 4.82 -11.64 -8.70
CA LEU A 23 5.27 -10.33 -8.23
C LEU A 23 4.36 -9.23 -8.82
N PHE A 24 3.80 -8.41 -7.98
CA PHE A 24 3.17 -7.15 -8.36
C PHE A 24 4.26 -6.08 -8.51
N GLU A 25 4.17 -5.23 -9.53
CA GLU A 25 5.21 -4.24 -9.92
C GLU A 25 6.63 -4.84 -10.06
N GLY A 26 6.73 -6.15 -10.23
CA GLY A 26 8.03 -6.85 -10.35
C GLY A 26 8.83 -6.94 -9.04
N VAL A 27 8.28 -6.48 -7.92
CA VAL A 27 8.99 -6.43 -6.62
C VAL A 27 8.17 -6.97 -5.46
N PHE A 28 6.84 -6.79 -5.43
CA PHE A 28 6.01 -7.21 -4.31
C PHE A 28 5.45 -8.60 -4.51
N GLY A 29 5.88 -9.56 -3.70
CA GLY A 29 5.28 -10.91 -3.72
C GLY A 29 3.80 -10.87 -3.36
N VAL A 30 2.96 -11.51 -4.16
CA VAL A 30 1.49 -11.56 -3.94
C VAL A 30 1.02 -13.03 -3.93
N PRO A 31 1.34 -13.78 -2.85
CA PRO A 31 1.02 -15.20 -2.75
C PRO A 31 -0.49 -15.47 -2.82
N ASP A 32 -1.31 -14.56 -2.31
CA ASP A 32 -2.77 -14.63 -2.35
C ASP A 32 -3.38 -13.93 -3.58
N GLY A 33 -2.54 -13.58 -4.56
CA GLY A 33 -2.94 -12.89 -5.78
C GLY A 33 -3.18 -11.40 -5.58
N VAL A 34 -3.88 -10.81 -6.56
CA VAL A 34 -4.29 -9.41 -6.57
C VAL A 34 -5.58 -9.27 -7.36
N SER A 35 -6.46 -8.36 -6.97
CA SER A 35 -7.62 -7.96 -7.77
C SER A 35 -7.29 -6.71 -8.57
N PHE A 36 -7.69 -6.70 -9.84
CA PHE A 36 -7.71 -5.52 -10.70
C PHE A 36 -9.17 -5.11 -10.89
N ASN A 37 -9.58 -4.06 -10.21
CA ASN A 37 -10.97 -3.62 -10.23
C ASN A 37 -11.22 -2.65 -11.38
N SER A 38 -12.31 -2.85 -12.05
CA SER A 38 -12.89 -1.94 -13.03
C SER A 38 -14.40 -1.95 -12.83
N TYR A 39 -15.05 -0.85 -13.16
CA TYR A 39 -16.46 -0.65 -12.88
C TYR A 39 -17.20 -0.16 -14.11
N LEU A 40 -18.44 -0.60 -14.28
CA LEU A 40 -19.33 -0.16 -15.34
C LEU A 40 -20.56 0.51 -14.72
N LEU A 41 -20.81 1.76 -15.08
CA LEU A 41 -22.06 2.46 -14.83
C LEU A 41 -22.95 2.31 -16.07
N THR A 42 -24.17 1.82 -15.87
CA THR A 42 -25.20 1.70 -16.88
C THR A 42 -26.33 2.69 -16.61
N ASP A 43 -26.37 3.79 -17.36
CA ASP A 43 -27.37 4.84 -17.27
C ASP A 43 -27.85 5.19 -18.71
N GLU A 44 -28.38 6.38 -18.98
CA GLU A 44 -28.65 6.83 -20.36
C GLU A 44 -27.35 6.76 -21.16
N LYS A 45 -26.25 7.28 -20.58
CA LYS A 45 -24.87 7.06 -21.04
C LYS A 45 -24.19 5.98 -20.22
N THR A 46 -23.44 5.14 -20.89
CA THR A 46 -22.69 4.05 -20.24
C THR A 46 -21.23 4.47 -20.05
N VAL A 47 -20.71 4.31 -18.82
CA VAL A 47 -19.35 4.71 -18.46
C VAL A 47 -18.57 3.51 -17.94
N LEU A 48 -17.44 3.21 -18.58
CA LEU A 48 -16.43 2.29 -18.06
C LEU A 48 -15.41 3.08 -17.26
N PHE A 49 -15.02 2.60 -16.07
CA PHE A 49 -14.01 3.21 -15.22
C PHE A 49 -12.80 2.31 -15.14
N ASP A 50 -11.68 2.81 -15.66
CA ASP A 50 -10.40 2.14 -15.79
C ASP A 50 -10.47 0.80 -16.55
N THR A 51 -9.32 0.21 -16.77
CA THR A 51 -9.19 -1.13 -17.33
C THR A 51 -8.43 -2.04 -16.36
N VAL A 52 -7.70 -3.02 -16.83
CA VAL A 52 -6.99 -4.00 -16.00
C VAL A 52 -5.64 -4.34 -16.60
N ASP A 53 -4.83 -5.07 -15.82
CA ASP A 53 -3.58 -5.68 -16.28
C ASP A 53 -3.81 -6.68 -17.42
N ASN A 54 -2.83 -6.76 -18.33
CA ASN A 54 -2.82 -7.72 -19.45
C ASN A 54 -2.99 -9.19 -19.01
N ALA A 55 -2.56 -9.54 -17.80
CA ALA A 55 -2.67 -10.90 -17.28
C ALA A 55 -4.11 -11.39 -17.15
N VAL A 56 -5.06 -10.47 -17.00
CA VAL A 56 -6.49 -10.79 -16.82
C VAL A 56 -7.39 -10.23 -17.93
N ARG A 57 -6.81 -9.71 -19.00
CA ARG A 57 -7.53 -9.05 -20.12
C ARG A 57 -8.70 -9.85 -20.68
N THR A 58 -8.55 -11.16 -20.81
CA THR A 58 -9.61 -12.01 -21.41
C THR A 58 -10.84 -12.04 -20.51
N THR A 59 -10.65 -12.26 -19.21
CA THR A 59 -11.76 -12.24 -18.23
C THR A 59 -12.41 -10.87 -18.18
N PHE A 60 -11.62 -9.80 -18.15
CA PHE A 60 -12.11 -8.42 -18.15
C PHE A 60 -13.00 -8.13 -19.38
N ARG A 61 -12.54 -8.49 -20.58
CA ARG A 61 -13.32 -8.28 -21.82
C ARG A 61 -14.63 -9.06 -21.83
N GLU A 62 -14.60 -10.30 -21.36
CA GLU A 62 -15.82 -11.12 -21.21
C GLU A 62 -16.78 -10.50 -20.19
N ASN A 63 -16.27 -9.99 -19.06
CA ASN A 63 -17.05 -9.30 -18.03
C ASN A 63 -17.71 -8.02 -18.56
N VAL A 64 -16.91 -7.16 -19.24
CA VAL A 64 -17.41 -5.91 -19.84
C VAL A 64 -18.48 -6.22 -20.89
N THR A 65 -18.22 -7.16 -21.81
CA THR A 65 -19.18 -7.55 -22.85
C THR A 65 -20.49 -8.05 -22.24
N HIS A 66 -20.42 -8.88 -21.19
CA HIS A 66 -21.61 -9.37 -20.50
C HIS A 66 -22.37 -8.23 -19.82
N ALA A 67 -21.68 -7.37 -19.08
CA ALA A 67 -22.30 -6.29 -18.32
C ALA A 67 -22.94 -5.22 -19.23
N LEU A 68 -22.35 -4.99 -20.40
CA LEU A 68 -22.92 -4.09 -21.42
C LEU A 68 -24.27 -4.58 -21.99
N ALA A 69 -24.52 -5.88 -21.98
CA ALA A 69 -25.79 -6.47 -22.46
C ALA A 69 -26.21 -5.95 -23.84
N GLY A 70 -25.28 -5.81 -24.78
CA GLY A 70 -25.49 -5.31 -26.14
C GLY A 70 -25.39 -3.79 -26.31
N ARG A 71 -25.18 -3.04 -25.26
CA ARG A 71 -24.85 -1.60 -25.32
C ARG A 71 -23.38 -1.40 -25.70
N THR A 72 -23.01 -0.17 -26.00
CA THR A 72 -21.63 0.28 -26.13
C THR A 72 -21.31 1.30 -25.04
N PRO A 73 -20.08 1.33 -24.50
CA PRO A 73 -19.70 2.40 -23.58
C PRO A 73 -19.58 3.74 -24.33
N ASP A 74 -20.19 4.79 -23.80
CA ASP A 74 -20.05 6.14 -24.30
C ASP A 74 -18.72 6.77 -23.84
N TYR A 75 -18.28 6.40 -22.64
CA TYR A 75 -17.08 6.94 -22.01
C TYR A 75 -16.23 5.85 -21.37
N LEU A 76 -14.90 6.04 -21.46
CA LEU A 76 -13.91 5.42 -20.60
C LEU A 76 -13.28 6.52 -19.73
N VAL A 77 -13.50 6.47 -18.43
CA VAL A 77 -12.80 7.32 -17.46
C VAL A 77 -11.53 6.61 -17.03
N VAL A 78 -10.38 7.28 -17.15
CA VAL A 78 -9.09 6.78 -16.72
C VAL A 78 -8.66 7.57 -15.50
N HIS A 79 -8.70 6.92 -14.34
CA HIS A 79 -8.27 7.50 -13.08
C HIS A 79 -6.77 7.44 -12.92
N HIS A 80 -6.14 6.34 -13.39
CA HIS A 80 -4.73 6.05 -13.19
C HIS A 80 -4.10 5.41 -14.43
N MET A 81 -2.86 5.80 -14.72
CA MET A 81 -2.16 5.39 -15.94
C MET A 81 -1.18 4.24 -15.75
N GLU A 82 -1.07 3.71 -14.53
CA GLU A 82 -0.28 2.51 -14.31
C GLU A 82 -0.80 1.36 -15.18
N PRO A 83 0.08 0.56 -15.80
CA PRO A 83 -0.35 -0.44 -16.78
C PRO A 83 -1.36 -1.47 -16.28
N ASP A 84 -1.40 -1.74 -14.99
CA ASP A 84 -2.39 -2.65 -14.39
C ASP A 84 -3.83 -2.10 -14.33
N HIS A 85 -3.99 -0.80 -14.64
CA HIS A 85 -5.29 -0.13 -14.83
C HIS A 85 -5.48 0.43 -16.24
N ALA A 86 -4.42 0.52 -17.03
CA ALA A 86 -4.45 1.17 -18.34
C ALA A 86 -4.11 0.25 -19.52
N ALA A 87 -3.61 -0.96 -19.29
CA ALA A 87 -3.10 -1.82 -20.38
C ALA A 87 -4.14 -2.15 -21.45
N GLU A 88 -5.41 -2.29 -21.09
CA GLU A 88 -6.48 -2.64 -22.03
C GLU A 88 -7.14 -1.42 -22.71
N MET A 89 -6.69 -0.19 -22.41
CA MET A 89 -7.29 1.03 -22.93
C MET A 89 -7.31 1.09 -24.47
N ALA A 90 -6.19 0.78 -25.11
CA ALA A 90 -6.10 0.80 -26.57
C ALA A 90 -7.01 -0.25 -27.23
N ASP A 91 -7.16 -1.39 -26.59
CA ASP A 91 -8.04 -2.46 -27.07
C ASP A 91 -9.51 -2.10 -26.89
N MET A 92 -9.88 -1.51 -25.76
CA MET A 92 -11.22 -0.98 -25.55
C MET A 92 -11.55 0.12 -26.57
N ALA A 93 -10.59 1.02 -26.85
CA ALA A 93 -10.77 2.07 -27.85
C ALA A 93 -10.93 1.52 -29.28
N ARG A 94 -10.31 0.37 -29.59
CA ARG A 94 -10.50 -0.31 -30.88
C ARG A 94 -11.84 -1.04 -30.97
N LEU A 95 -12.26 -1.69 -29.88
CA LEU A 95 -13.54 -2.42 -29.80
C LEU A 95 -14.74 -1.45 -29.85
N TYR A 96 -14.56 -0.25 -29.28
CA TYR A 96 -15.60 0.78 -29.17
C TYR A 96 -15.09 2.11 -29.75
N PRO A 97 -15.09 2.25 -31.09
CA PRO A 97 -14.46 3.39 -31.74
C PRO A 97 -15.13 4.75 -31.42
N ASP A 98 -16.41 4.74 -31.08
CA ASP A 98 -17.17 5.95 -30.73
C ASP A 98 -17.03 6.34 -29.24
N MET A 99 -16.38 5.51 -28.41
CA MET A 99 -16.15 5.76 -27.00
C MET A 99 -15.18 6.93 -26.79
N THR A 100 -15.55 7.91 -25.98
CA THR A 100 -14.71 9.03 -25.59
C THR A 100 -13.87 8.68 -24.36
N ILE A 101 -12.56 8.92 -24.39
CA ILE A 101 -11.67 8.72 -23.24
C ILE A 101 -11.61 10.02 -22.43
N LEU A 102 -11.87 9.93 -21.11
CA LEU A 102 -11.80 11.05 -20.17
C LEU A 102 -10.67 10.80 -19.17
N CYS A 103 -9.73 11.73 -19.07
CA CYS A 103 -8.65 11.65 -18.08
C CYS A 103 -8.06 13.05 -17.79
N SER A 104 -7.10 13.13 -16.85
CA SER A 104 -6.37 14.35 -16.57
C SER A 104 -5.43 14.75 -17.73
N ALA A 105 -5.01 16.01 -17.75
CA ALA A 105 -4.03 16.49 -18.75
C ALA A 105 -2.68 15.75 -18.63
N ALA A 106 -2.27 15.38 -17.41
CA ALA A 106 -1.05 14.60 -17.19
C ALA A 106 -1.20 13.17 -17.70
N ALA A 107 -2.34 12.52 -17.46
CA ALA A 107 -2.65 11.19 -18.00
C ALA A 107 -2.67 11.18 -19.54
N LYS A 108 -3.22 12.22 -20.19
CA LYS A 108 -3.17 12.37 -21.65
C LYS A 108 -1.74 12.33 -22.19
N ASN A 109 -0.79 12.99 -21.51
CA ASN A 109 0.62 12.94 -21.92
C ASN A 109 1.21 11.53 -21.73
N MET A 110 0.83 10.83 -20.65
CA MET A 110 1.26 9.45 -20.40
C MET A 110 0.67 8.47 -21.42
N ILE A 111 -0.58 8.67 -21.86
CA ILE A 111 -1.19 7.89 -22.96
C ILE A 111 -0.33 7.96 -24.23
N ALA A 112 0.17 9.14 -24.58
CA ALA A 112 1.05 9.29 -25.75
C ALA A 112 2.42 8.60 -25.55
N GLN A 113 2.86 8.37 -24.29
CA GLN A 113 4.11 7.68 -23.98
C GLN A 113 3.94 6.15 -23.93
N PHE A 114 2.86 5.67 -23.33
CA PHE A 114 2.58 4.23 -23.21
C PHE A 114 2.02 3.60 -24.49
N PHE A 115 1.28 4.39 -25.28
CA PHE A 115 0.62 3.94 -26.49
C PHE A 115 1.12 4.75 -27.70
N ASP A 116 0.27 5.67 -28.19
CA ASP A 116 0.60 6.52 -29.34
C ASP A 116 -0.16 7.87 -29.29
N ALA A 117 0.24 8.77 -30.22
CA ALA A 117 -0.39 10.08 -30.35
C ALA A 117 -1.82 10.01 -30.90
N GLU A 118 -2.18 8.96 -31.66
CA GLU A 118 -3.51 8.78 -32.21
C GLU A 118 -4.52 8.50 -31.10
N LEU A 119 -4.20 7.59 -30.20
CA LEU A 119 -5.02 7.31 -29.01
C LEU A 119 -5.14 8.56 -28.12
N ALA A 120 -4.03 9.27 -27.88
CA ALA A 120 -4.01 10.50 -27.10
C ALA A 120 -4.87 11.62 -27.71
N ALA A 121 -4.99 11.66 -29.06
CA ALA A 121 -5.85 12.63 -29.75
C ALA A 121 -7.35 12.39 -29.49
N ARG A 122 -7.76 11.18 -29.12
CA ARG A 122 -9.15 10.81 -28.78
C ARG A 122 -9.55 11.20 -27.34
N VAL A 123 -8.62 11.72 -26.55
CA VAL A 123 -8.84 12.07 -25.15
C VAL A 123 -9.48 13.45 -25.01
N THR A 124 -10.58 13.50 -24.27
CA THR A 124 -11.12 14.74 -23.69
C THR A 124 -10.57 14.91 -22.28
N VAL A 125 -9.85 16.03 -22.06
CA VAL A 125 -9.24 16.33 -20.75
C VAL A 125 -10.31 16.84 -19.79
N VAL A 126 -10.33 16.27 -18.58
CA VAL A 126 -11.12 16.73 -17.45
C VAL A 126 -10.21 17.17 -16.29
N LYS A 127 -10.71 18.03 -15.41
CA LYS A 127 -9.95 18.61 -14.29
C LYS A 127 -10.78 18.61 -13.00
N GLU A 128 -10.14 18.98 -11.90
CA GLU A 128 -10.79 19.19 -10.61
C GLU A 128 -12.07 20.01 -10.73
N GLY A 129 -13.18 19.44 -10.28
CA GLY A 129 -14.49 20.08 -10.22
C GLY A 129 -15.34 19.97 -11.48
N ASP A 130 -14.78 19.52 -12.62
CA ASP A 130 -15.56 19.24 -13.83
C ASP A 130 -16.61 18.14 -13.52
N THR A 131 -17.71 18.17 -14.27
CA THR A 131 -18.80 17.20 -14.08
C THR A 131 -19.22 16.58 -15.41
N LEU A 132 -19.61 15.30 -15.36
CA LEU A 132 -20.23 14.57 -16.45
C LEU A 132 -21.64 14.13 -16.04
N CYS A 133 -22.66 14.54 -16.77
CA CYS A 133 -24.02 14.02 -16.62
C CYS A 133 -24.19 12.82 -17.56
N THR A 134 -24.62 11.69 -17.01
CA THR A 134 -24.85 10.45 -17.79
C THR A 134 -26.34 10.11 -17.98
N GLY A 135 -27.21 10.96 -17.47
CA GLY A 135 -28.67 10.82 -17.40
C GLY A 135 -29.10 11.04 -15.95
N ARG A 136 -29.36 10.00 -15.20
CA ARG A 136 -29.67 10.05 -13.79
C ARG A 136 -28.46 10.46 -12.93
N HIS A 137 -27.27 10.00 -13.31
CA HIS A 137 -26.05 10.23 -12.54
C HIS A 137 -25.33 11.52 -12.91
N THR A 138 -24.70 12.14 -11.92
CA THR A 138 -23.80 13.30 -12.09
C THR A 138 -22.46 12.98 -11.44
N LEU A 139 -21.47 12.73 -12.26
CA LEU A 139 -20.10 12.40 -11.88
C LEU A 139 -19.29 13.69 -11.76
N ARG A 140 -18.57 13.85 -10.64
CA ARG A 140 -17.65 14.97 -10.40
C ARG A 140 -16.22 14.46 -10.32
N PHE A 141 -15.31 15.05 -11.07
CA PHE A 141 -13.90 14.69 -11.05
C PHE A 141 -13.15 15.42 -9.93
N ILE A 142 -12.26 14.69 -9.25
CA ILE A 142 -11.47 15.14 -8.10
C ILE A 142 -10.01 14.80 -8.38
N ALA A 143 -9.11 15.78 -8.41
CA ALA A 143 -7.69 15.53 -8.55
C ALA A 143 -7.08 14.98 -7.25
N ALA A 144 -6.32 13.90 -7.38
CA ALA A 144 -5.60 13.23 -6.29
C ALA A 144 -4.12 13.03 -6.64
N PRO A 145 -3.38 14.10 -7.06
CA PRO A 145 -2.02 13.96 -7.54
C PRO A 145 -1.11 13.35 -6.47
N MET A 146 -0.24 12.44 -6.89
CA MET A 146 0.68 11.66 -6.03
C MET A 146 -0.02 10.71 -5.04
N VAL A 147 -1.28 10.32 -5.32
CA VAL A 147 -1.91 9.22 -4.62
C VAL A 147 -2.24 8.10 -5.64
N HIS A 148 -1.26 7.33 -6.25
CA HIS A 148 0.17 7.57 -5.86
C HIS A 148 1.01 8.17 -7.00
N TRP A 149 0.49 8.35 -8.22
CA TRP A 149 1.13 9.01 -9.36
C TRP A 149 0.58 10.44 -9.58
N PRO A 150 1.31 11.29 -10.35
CA PRO A 150 0.97 12.73 -10.46
C PRO A 150 -0.32 13.01 -11.23
N GLU A 151 -0.77 12.07 -12.08
CA GLU A 151 -1.94 12.23 -12.93
C GLU A 151 -3.26 11.81 -12.31
N VAL A 152 -3.22 11.19 -11.14
CA VAL A 152 -4.37 10.48 -10.56
C VAL A 152 -5.58 11.40 -10.39
N LEU A 153 -6.71 10.90 -10.88
CA LEU A 153 -8.06 11.43 -10.65
C LEU A 153 -8.88 10.45 -9.81
N MET A 154 -9.91 10.95 -9.17
CA MET A 154 -11.00 10.20 -8.57
C MET A 154 -12.32 10.70 -9.16
N THR A 155 -13.36 9.89 -9.10
CA THR A 155 -14.71 10.30 -9.52
C THR A 155 -15.69 10.13 -8.38
N TYR A 156 -16.37 11.23 -8.02
CA TYR A 156 -17.47 11.19 -7.05
C TYR A 156 -18.81 11.25 -7.80
N ASP A 157 -19.62 10.21 -7.65
CA ASP A 157 -21.00 10.22 -8.11
C ASP A 157 -21.89 10.86 -7.04
N LYS A 158 -22.44 12.04 -7.39
CA LYS A 158 -23.31 12.82 -6.51
C LYS A 158 -24.67 12.14 -6.28
N THR A 159 -25.10 11.28 -7.20
CA THR A 159 -26.42 10.64 -7.18
C THR A 159 -26.44 9.48 -6.19
N ASP A 160 -25.49 8.55 -6.32
CA ASP A 160 -25.41 7.37 -5.47
C ASP A 160 -24.38 7.54 -4.34
N LYS A 161 -23.73 8.73 -4.26
CA LYS A 161 -22.78 9.11 -3.19
C LYS A 161 -21.61 8.14 -3.06
N LEU A 162 -21.12 7.64 -4.18
CA LEU A 162 -19.98 6.75 -4.21
C LEU A 162 -18.73 7.44 -4.78
N LEU A 163 -17.57 7.04 -4.25
CA LEU A 163 -16.27 7.54 -4.67
C LEU A 163 -15.46 6.40 -5.31
N LEU A 164 -15.20 6.53 -6.61
CA LEU A 164 -14.18 5.73 -7.29
C LEU A 164 -12.83 6.36 -6.97
N SER A 165 -12.04 5.67 -6.16
CA SER A 165 -10.92 6.27 -5.40
C SER A 165 -9.56 6.00 -6.00
N ALA A 166 -9.48 5.51 -7.25
CA ALA A 166 -8.24 4.99 -7.82
C ALA A 166 -7.60 3.97 -6.84
N ASP A 167 -6.30 4.01 -6.63
CA ASP A 167 -5.60 3.08 -5.74
C ASP A 167 -5.81 3.33 -4.25
N ALA A 168 -6.31 4.51 -3.90
CA ALA A 168 -6.58 4.80 -2.50
C ALA A 168 -7.61 3.79 -1.93
N PHE A 169 -7.34 3.32 -0.71
CA PHE A 169 -8.12 2.32 0.03
C PHE A 169 -8.03 0.89 -0.52
N GLY A 170 -7.06 0.62 -1.42
CA GLY A 170 -6.78 -0.68 -1.98
C GLY A 170 -6.07 -1.63 -1.02
N SER A 171 -5.97 -2.90 -1.44
CA SER A 171 -5.21 -3.95 -0.77
C SER A 171 -4.63 -4.93 -1.77
N PHE A 172 -3.53 -5.60 -1.41
CA PHE A 172 -3.17 -6.86 -2.07
C PHE A 172 -4.19 -7.94 -1.73
N GLY A 173 -4.14 -9.04 -2.46
CA GLY A 173 -5.03 -10.18 -2.32
C GLY A 173 -6.15 -10.21 -3.36
N ALA A 174 -6.48 -11.41 -3.82
CA ALA A 174 -7.63 -11.68 -4.67
C ALA A 174 -8.92 -11.70 -3.84
N LEU A 175 -10.05 -11.29 -4.42
CA LEU A 175 -11.32 -11.10 -3.70
C LEU A 175 -12.00 -12.40 -3.25
N ASN A 176 -11.60 -13.54 -3.79
CA ASN A 176 -12.19 -14.85 -3.47
C ASN A 176 -13.73 -14.91 -3.60
N GLY A 177 -14.29 -14.07 -4.48
CA GLY A 177 -15.74 -13.96 -4.72
C GLY A 177 -16.45 -12.96 -3.80
N SER A 178 -15.85 -12.52 -2.69
CA SER A 178 -16.39 -11.51 -1.78
C SER A 178 -15.96 -10.13 -2.25
N LEU A 179 -16.86 -9.40 -2.90
CA LEU A 179 -16.54 -8.06 -3.41
C LEU A 179 -16.48 -7.00 -2.31
N PHE A 180 -17.31 -7.15 -1.28
CA PHE A 180 -17.48 -6.10 -0.28
C PHE A 180 -16.70 -6.40 1.00
N ALA A 181 -16.13 -5.38 1.62
CA ALA A 181 -15.36 -5.51 2.86
C ALA A 181 -16.20 -6.09 4.03
N ASP A 182 -17.52 -5.89 4.03
CA ASP A 182 -18.45 -6.45 5.01
C ASP A 182 -18.84 -7.91 4.75
N GLU A 183 -18.32 -8.53 3.69
CA GLU A 183 -18.48 -9.97 3.39
C GLU A 183 -17.33 -10.83 3.94
N VAL A 184 -16.31 -10.23 4.54
CA VAL A 184 -15.12 -10.90 5.09
C VAL A 184 -14.81 -10.42 6.51
N ASP A 185 -14.01 -11.17 7.25
CA ASP A 185 -13.38 -10.68 8.49
C ASP A 185 -12.15 -9.84 8.11
N PHE A 186 -12.40 -8.53 7.88
CA PHE A 186 -11.39 -7.65 7.32
C PHE A 186 -10.14 -7.54 8.21
N ASP A 187 -10.30 -7.51 9.53
CA ASP A 187 -9.19 -7.42 10.47
C ASP A 187 -8.27 -8.66 10.43
N ARG A 188 -8.86 -9.83 10.32
CA ARG A 188 -8.12 -11.09 10.29
C ARG A 188 -7.54 -11.39 8.92
N ASP A 189 -8.32 -11.15 7.85
CA ASP A 189 -8.03 -11.73 6.54
C ASP A 189 -7.43 -10.72 5.55
N VAL A 190 -7.62 -9.40 5.76
CA VAL A 190 -7.29 -8.38 4.76
C VAL A 190 -6.45 -7.22 5.30
N LEU A 191 -6.60 -6.83 6.56
CA LEU A 191 -5.98 -5.60 7.10
C LEU A 191 -4.45 -5.57 6.93
N ASP A 192 -3.77 -6.70 7.15
CA ASP A 192 -2.31 -6.76 7.01
C ASP A 192 -1.88 -6.54 5.55
N GLU A 193 -2.64 -7.06 4.58
CA GLU A 193 -2.40 -6.84 3.15
C GLU A 193 -2.80 -5.42 2.70
N ALA A 194 -3.85 -4.83 3.28
CA ALA A 194 -4.22 -3.44 3.05
C ALA A 194 -3.14 -2.46 3.58
N ARG A 195 -2.59 -2.73 4.78
CA ARG A 195 -1.46 -1.96 5.31
C ARG A 195 -0.21 -2.15 4.46
N ARG A 196 0.07 -3.38 4.02
CA ARG A 196 1.22 -3.69 3.17
C ARG A 196 1.12 -2.98 1.82
N TYR A 197 -0.06 -2.96 1.23
CA TYR A 197 -0.35 -2.19 0.03
C TYR A 197 -0.11 -0.70 0.28
N TYR A 198 -0.76 -0.13 1.30
CA TYR A 198 -0.58 1.28 1.65
C TYR A 198 0.88 1.65 1.86
N ALA A 199 1.60 0.92 2.72
CA ALA A 199 2.96 1.24 3.12
C ALA A 199 3.93 1.24 1.92
N ASN A 200 3.78 0.28 1.00
CA ASN A 200 4.70 0.11 -0.12
C ASN A 200 4.32 0.94 -1.36
N ILE A 201 3.03 1.18 -1.61
CA ILE A 201 2.55 1.86 -2.82
C ILE A 201 2.29 3.35 -2.55
N VAL A 202 1.59 3.67 -1.47
CA VAL A 202 1.10 5.03 -1.16
C VAL A 202 1.90 5.73 -0.07
N GLY A 203 2.56 4.98 0.81
CA GLY A 203 3.08 5.43 2.11
C GLY A 203 4.00 6.64 2.08
N LYS A 204 4.81 6.79 1.03
CA LYS A 204 5.68 7.96 0.82
C LYS A 204 4.90 9.28 0.74
N TYR A 205 3.67 9.24 0.26
CA TYR A 205 2.87 10.40 -0.09
C TYR A 205 1.82 10.77 0.98
N GLY A 206 2.12 10.52 2.25
CA GLY A 206 1.19 10.77 3.35
C GLY A 206 0.58 12.16 3.37
N ALA A 207 1.35 13.22 3.05
CA ALA A 207 0.83 14.58 2.98
C ALA A 207 -0.25 14.75 1.89
N GLN A 208 -0.08 14.11 0.74
CA GLN A 208 -1.04 14.13 -0.36
C GLN A 208 -2.29 13.32 -0.02
N VAL A 209 -2.13 12.19 0.66
CA VAL A 209 -3.25 11.42 1.21
C VAL A 209 -4.08 12.25 2.17
N GLN A 210 -3.46 13.04 3.07
CA GLN A 210 -4.17 13.95 3.96
C GLN A 210 -5.02 14.99 3.19
N VAL A 211 -4.51 15.53 2.08
CA VAL A 211 -5.28 16.43 1.22
C VAL A 211 -6.50 15.73 0.61
N VAL A 212 -6.33 14.48 0.14
CA VAL A 212 -7.43 13.68 -0.42
C VAL A 212 -8.48 13.37 0.64
N LEU A 213 -8.06 12.98 1.86
CA LEU A 213 -8.99 12.73 2.97
C LEU A 213 -9.79 13.99 3.33
N GLN A 214 -9.17 15.18 3.34
CA GLN A 214 -9.86 16.45 3.56
C GLN A 214 -10.88 16.76 2.45
N LYS A 215 -10.55 16.51 1.18
CA LYS A 215 -11.50 16.65 0.09
C LYS A 215 -12.69 15.70 0.23
N ALA A 216 -12.41 14.42 0.56
CA ALA A 216 -13.46 13.41 0.77
C ALA A 216 -14.37 13.75 1.97
N ALA A 217 -13.83 14.29 3.05
CA ALA A 217 -14.60 14.73 4.21
C ALA A 217 -15.62 15.84 3.89
N GLY A 218 -15.39 16.61 2.81
CA GLY A 218 -16.33 17.61 2.29
C GLY A 218 -17.46 17.04 1.43
N LEU A 219 -17.48 15.70 1.22
CA LEU A 219 -18.46 14.99 0.40
C LEU A 219 -19.28 14.01 1.27
N ASP A 220 -20.51 13.75 0.86
CA ASP A 220 -21.35 12.71 1.48
C ASP A 220 -21.05 11.35 0.84
N VAL A 221 -19.88 10.77 1.15
CA VAL A 221 -19.46 9.47 0.59
C VAL A 221 -20.12 8.34 1.39
N GLN A 222 -20.87 7.49 0.70
CA GLN A 222 -21.54 6.31 1.26
C GLN A 222 -20.89 4.99 0.80
N MET A 223 -20.00 5.04 -0.19
CA MET A 223 -19.31 3.87 -0.72
C MET A 223 -17.96 4.26 -1.32
N LEU A 224 -16.93 3.39 -1.14
CA LEU A 224 -15.62 3.54 -1.77
C LEU A 224 -15.38 2.38 -2.74
N LEU A 225 -14.96 2.71 -3.96
CA LEU A 225 -14.68 1.77 -5.04
C LEU A 225 -13.20 1.90 -5.45
N PRO A 226 -12.28 1.17 -4.77
CA PRO A 226 -10.86 1.19 -5.10
C PRO A 226 -10.52 0.34 -6.32
N LEU A 227 -9.37 0.58 -6.94
CA LEU A 227 -8.87 -0.20 -8.07
C LEU A 227 -8.28 -1.55 -7.67
N HIS A 228 -7.97 -1.77 -6.38
CA HIS A 228 -7.58 -3.05 -5.79
C HIS A 228 -8.35 -3.34 -4.51
N GLY A 229 -8.51 -4.63 -4.17
CA GLY A 229 -9.15 -5.06 -2.93
C GLY A 229 -10.66 -4.83 -2.90
N HIS A 230 -11.19 -4.74 -1.70
CA HIS A 230 -12.63 -4.78 -1.45
C HIS A 230 -13.31 -3.41 -1.61
N VAL A 231 -14.54 -3.41 -2.10
CA VAL A 231 -15.45 -2.26 -2.11
C VAL A 231 -16.01 -2.04 -0.70
N TRP A 232 -15.99 -0.79 -0.24
CA TRP A 232 -16.54 -0.40 1.05
C TRP A 232 -17.92 0.21 0.89
N ARG A 233 -18.95 -0.40 1.51
CA ARG A 233 -20.34 0.09 1.52
C ARG A 233 -20.89 0.25 2.94
N ARG A 234 -20.13 -0.12 3.96
CA ARG A 234 -20.42 0.03 5.39
C ARG A 234 -19.13 0.35 6.13
N ASP A 235 -19.24 0.94 7.30
CA ASP A 235 -18.12 1.20 8.21
C ASP A 235 -16.93 1.92 7.56
N LEU A 236 -17.22 2.86 6.63
CA LEU A 236 -16.19 3.61 5.91
C LEU A 236 -15.21 4.31 6.86
N GLY A 237 -15.68 4.71 8.03
CA GLY A 237 -14.86 5.33 9.08
C GLY A 237 -13.69 4.45 9.51
N TYR A 238 -13.80 3.13 9.39
CA TYR A 238 -12.72 2.20 9.72
C TYR A 238 -11.52 2.39 8.78
N ILE A 239 -11.69 2.21 7.48
CA ILE A 239 -10.58 2.34 6.52
C ILE A 239 -10.10 3.79 6.38
N LEU A 240 -11.01 4.78 6.44
CA LEU A 240 -10.63 6.18 6.46
C LEU A 240 -9.76 6.51 7.68
N GLY A 241 -10.08 5.96 8.85
CA GLY A 241 -9.27 6.10 10.06
C GLY A 241 -7.90 5.44 9.95
N LYS A 242 -7.81 4.27 9.29
CA LYS A 242 -6.51 3.64 9.00
C LYS A 242 -5.65 4.49 8.07
N TYR A 243 -6.22 5.00 6.98
CA TYR A 243 -5.52 5.89 6.05
C TYR A 243 -5.09 7.20 6.71
N ASP A 244 -5.93 7.79 7.58
CA ASP A 244 -5.57 8.98 8.36
C ASP A 244 -4.36 8.72 9.26
N LEU A 245 -4.38 7.61 10.00
CA LEU A 245 -3.30 7.22 10.89
C LEU A 245 -2.00 6.92 10.12
N TRP A 246 -2.07 6.11 9.06
CA TRP A 246 -0.90 5.73 8.27
C TRP A 246 -0.27 6.95 7.57
N SER A 247 -1.08 7.85 7.02
CA SER A 247 -0.60 9.02 6.28
C SER A 247 -0.01 10.11 7.17
N ARG A 248 -0.31 10.10 8.47
CA ARG A 248 0.37 10.90 9.49
C ARG A 248 1.61 10.21 10.07
N PHE A 249 1.93 9.00 9.58
CA PHE A 249 3.00 8.16 10.09
C PHE A 249 2.85 7.84 11.59
N GLU A 250 1.62 7.73 12.07
CA GLU A 250 1.34 7.30 13.44
C GLU A 250 1.31 5.78 13.52
N PRO A 251 1.94 5.16 14.54
CA PRO A 251 1.94 3.71 14.67
C PRO A 251 0.58 3.19 15.14
N GLU A 252 0.14 2.06 14.59
CA GLU A 252 -1.07 1.39 15.06
C GLU A 252 -0.87 0.67 16.39
N THR A 253 0.36 0.28 16.69
CA THR A 253 0.67 -0.57 17.84
C THR A 253 1.83 0.02 18.62
N GLN A 254 1.61 0.30 19.90
CA GLN A 254 2.69 0.53 20.85
C GLN A 254 3.34 -0.83 21.14
N GLY A 255 4.51 -1.06 20.55
CA GLY A 255 5.20 -2.34 20.58
C GLY A 255 6.44 -2.33 19.73
N VAL A 256 7.08 -3.47 19.57
CA VAL A 256 8.40 -3.59 18.96
C VAL A 256 8.36 -4.52 17.75
N MET A 257 8.88 -4.05 16.62
CA MET A 257 9.31 -4.90 15.50
C MET A 257 10.82 -5.10 15.60
N ILE A 258 11.28 -6.33 15.55
CA ILE A 258 12.71 -6.70 15.50
C ILE A 258 13.00 -7.27 14.12
N ALA A 259 13.77 -6.54 13.31
CA ALA A 259 14.33 -7.04 12.05
C ALA A 259 15.77 -7.49 12.30
N TYR A 260 16.10 -8.74 12.00
CA TYR A 260 17.44 -9.25 12.23
C TYR A 260 18.01 -9.97 11.00
N ALA A 261 19.34 -9.90 10.85
CA ALA A 261 20.12 -10.75 9.98
C ALA A 261 21.13 -11.54 10.82
N SER A 262 21.37 -12.78 10.46
CA SER A 262 22.35 -13.62 11.18
C SER A 262 23.05 -14.58 10.24
N VAL A 263 24.36 -14.76 10.40
CA VAL A 263 25.14 -15.70 9.56
C VAL A 263 25.10 -17.12 10.14
N TYR A 264 25.36 -17.26 11.44
CA TYR A 264 25.44 -18.56 12.14
C TYR A 264 24.59 -18.60 13.41
N GLY A 265 23.53 -17.78 13.52
CA GLY A 265 22.57 -17.82 14.61
C GLY A 265 22.90 -16.97 15.85
N ASN A 266 24.11 -16.42 15.99
CA ASN A 266 24.47 -15.68 17.20
C ASN A 266 23.77 -14.32 17.31
N THR A 267 23.62 -13.59 16.19
CA THR A 267 22.86 -12.33 16.16
C THR A 267 21.37 -12.60 16.36
N GLU A 268 20.84 -13.65 15.71
CA GLU A 268 19.48 -14.13 15.92
C GLU A 268 19.21 -14.47 17.38
N ASN A 269 20.13 -15.21 18.03
CA ASN A 269 20.00 -15.56 19.45
C ASN A 269 19.91 -14.32 20.35
N ALA A 270 20.72 -13.28 20.07
CA ALA A 270 20.65 -12.03 20.81
C ALA A 270 19.33 -11.28 20.57
N ALA A 271 18.82 -11.27 19.33
CA ALA A 271 17.49 -10.75 19.01
C ALA A 271 16.38 -11.51 19.73
N ASN A 272 16.45 -12.83 19.80
CA ASN A 272 15.53 -13.66 20.55
C ASN A 272 15.55 -13.38 22.06
N ILE A 273 16.75 -13.21 22.65
CA ILE A 273 16.90 -12.83 24.06
C ILE A 273 16.20 -11.48 24.32
N LEU A 274 16.44 -10.48 23.48
CA LEU A 274 15.77 -9.18 23.59
C LEU A 274 14.25 -9.32 23.48
N ALA A 275 13.76 -10.10 22.52
CA ALA A 275 12.34 -10.35 22.36
C ALA A 275 11.70 -10.98 23.60
N CYS A 276 12.37 -11.99 24.21
CA CYS A 276 11.91 -12.60 25.46
C CYS A 276 11.84 -11.57 26.61
N ARG A 277 12.89 -10.74 26.76
CA ARG A 277 12.93 -9.72 27.83
C ARG A 277 11.85 -8.63 27.65
N LEU A 278 11.52 -8.28 26.40
CA LEU A 278 10.43 -7.37 26.08
C LEU A 278 9.06 -8.02 26.37
N ALA A 279 8.88 -9.27 25.96
CA ALA A 279 7.64 -10.02 26.20
C ALA A 279 7.37 -10.23 27.71
N GLU A 280 8.39 -10.53 28.51
CA GLU A 280 8.33 -10.59 29.99
C GLU A 280 7.85 -9.27 30.62
N ARG A 281 8.06 -8.14 29.93
CA ARG A 281 7.58 -6.80 30.34
C ARG A 281 6.22 -6.44 29.72
N GLY A 282 5.53 -7.41 29.09
CA GLY A 282 4.22 -7.20 28.47
C GLY A 282 4.25 -6.44 27.15
N VAL A 283 5.43 -6.21 26.55
CA VAL A 283 5.56 -5.54 25.26
C VAL A 283 5.21 -6.51 24.12
N LYS A 284 4.37 -6.04 23.18
CA LYS A 284 4.08 -6.80 21.95
C LYS A 284 5.30 -6.80 21.05
N VAL A 285 5.75 -7.98 20.63
CA VAL A 285 6.92 -8.13 19.76
C VAL A 285 6.58 -8.89 18.49
N LYS A 286 7.11 -8.45 17.37
CA LYS A 286 7.12 -9.15 16.09
C LYS A 286 8.55 -9.25 15.59
N MET A 287 8.97 -10.42 15.10
CA MET A 287 10.34 -10.63 14.61
C MET A 287 10.36 -11.03 13.14
N TYR A 288 11.41 -10.57 12.43
CA TYR A 288 11.66 -10.90 11.04
C TYR A 288 13.12 -11.25 10.80
N ASP A 289 13.36 -12.40 10.20
CA ASP A 289 14.64 -12.70 9.55
C ASP A 289 14.63 -12.05 8.16
N VAL A 290 15.41 -10.98 7.99
CA VAL A 290 15.47 -10.23 6.74
C VAL A 290 16.25 -10.96 5.63
N SER A 291 16.86 -12.11 5.92
CA SER A 291 17.48 -12.94 4.90
C SER A 291 16.47 -13.76 4.07
N VAL A 292 15.27 -13.97 4.62
CA VAL A 292 14.24 -14.83 4.01
C VAL A 292 12.87 -14.15 3.90
N THR A 293 12.66 -13.05 4.60
CA THR A 293 11.39 -12.29 4.55
C THR A 293 11.49 -11.18 3.52
N PRO A 294 10.59 -11.11 2.53
CA PRO A 294 10.54 -9.97 1.60
C PRO A 294 10.37 -8.63 2.33
N SER A 295 11.11 -7.60 1.90
CA SER A 295 11.12 -6.29 2.56
C SER A 295 9.74 -5.67 2.73
N SER A 296 8.82 -5.89 1.78
CA SER A 296 7.48 -5.31 1.81
C SER A 296 6.67 -5.67 3.07
N TYR A 297 6.86 -6.86 3.64
CA TYR A 297 6.22 -7.25 4.91
C TYR A 297 6.85 -6.51 6.10
N VAL A 298 8.17 -6.34 6.08
CA VAL A 298 8.91 -5.64 7.14
C VAL A 298 8.61 -4.14 7.11
N VAL A 299 8.53 -3.55 5.90
CA VAL A 299 8.11 -2.15 5.71
C VAL A 299 6.68 -1.93 6.22
N SER A 300 5.75 -2.85 5.92
CA SER A 300 4.38 -2.80 6.44
C SER A 300 4.35 -2.75 7.98
N ASP A 301 5.09 -3.63 8.63
CA ASP A 301 5.14 -3.65 10.10
C ASP A 301 5.99 -2.50 10.68
N ALA A 302 6.92 -1.92 9.92
CA ALA A 302 7.57 -0.67 10.31
C ALA A 302 6.56 0.51 10.36
N PHE A 303 5.54 0.52 9.51
CA PHE A 303 4.42 1.46 9.64
C PHE A 303 3.52 1.13 10.85
N ARG A 304 3.36 -0.15 11.20
CA ARG A 304 2.49 -0.61 12.28
C ARG A 304 3.03 -0.33 13.67
N TYR A 305 4.32 -0.62 13.91
CA TYR A 305 4.93 -0.60 15.25
C TYR A 305 5.58 0.74 15.57
N SER A 306 5.50 1.15 16.85
CA SER A 306 6.12 2.39 17.35
C SER A 306 7.64 2.30 17.49
N HIS A 307 8.17 1.10 17.82
CA HIS A 307 9.58 0.85 18.06
C HIS A 307 10.13 -0.19 17.08
N LEU A 308 11.30 0.10 16.52
CA LEU A 308 11.94 -0.75 15.54
C LEU A 308 13.35 -1.10 16.04
N VAL A 309 13.65 -2.40 16.12
CA VAL A 309 15.01 -2.87 16.47
C VAL A 309 15.63 -3.47 15.22
N PHE A 310 16.85 -3.04 14.91
CA PHE A 310 17.63 -3.58 13.81
C PHE A 310 18.86 -4.29 14.38
N ALA A 311 18.98 -5.59 14.07
CA ALA A 311 20.05 -6.44 14.57
C ALA A 311 20.80 -7.10 13.40
N ALA A 312 22.09 -6.77 13.22
CA ALA A 312 22.85 -7.32 12.10
C ALA A 312 24.33 -7.53 12.42
N PRO A 313 24.98 -8.53 11.79
CA PRO A 313 26.42 -8.67 11.88
C PRO A 313 27.14 -7.70 10.94
N THR A 314 28.38 -7.37 11.30
CA THR A 314 29.31 -6.74 10.38
C THR A 314 29.77 -7.77 9.34
N TYR A 315 29.58 -7.45 8.07
CA TYR A 315 29.91 -8.31 6.94
C TYR A 315 30.65 -7.50 5.87
N ASN A 316 31.80 -7.98 5.40
CA ASN A 316 32.67 -7.26 4.46
C ASN A 316 32.99 -5.80 4.88
N GLY A 317 33.11 -5.56 6.18
CA GLY A 317 33.38 -4.23 6.73
C GLY A 317 32.18 -3.26 6.70
N GLY A 318 30.97 -3.79 6.44
CA GLY A 318 29.71 -3.03 6.30
C GLY A 318 28.53 -3.68 7.01
N VAL A 319 27.36 -3.10 6.79
CA VAL A 319 26.08 -3.70 7.21
C VAL A 319 25.83 -4.99 6.39
N PHE A 320 25.24 -6.00 7.01
CA PHE A 320 24.84 -7.20 6.29
C PHE A 320 23.85 -6.83 5.16
N ILE A 321 24.05 -7.40 3.95
CA ILE A 321 23.46 -6.88 2.71
C ILE A 321 21.94 -6.73 2.78
N THR A 322 21.20 -7.76 3.23
CA THR A 322 19.75 -7.70 3.29
C THR A 322 19.23 -6.69 4.32
N MET A 323 20.01 -6.40 5.37
CA MET A 323 19.69 -5.35 6.34
C MET A 323 19.95 -3.96 5.73
N ASP A 324 21.04 -3.76 5.00
CA ASP A 324 21.32 -2.50 4.30
C ASP A 324 20.23 -2.17 3.28
N GLU A 325 19.81 -3.17 2.50
CA GLU A 325 18.70 -3.06 1.54
C GLU A 325 17.40 -2.67 2.24
N LEU A 326 17.03 -3.34 3.33
CA LEU A 326 15.82 -3.02 4.10
C LEU A 326 15.85 -1.59 4.65
N LEU A 327 16.97 -1.15 5.22
CA LEU A 327 17.05 0.20 5.80
C LEU A 327 16.95 1.29 4.73
N ARG A 328 17.52 1.06 3.55
CA ARG A 328 17.37 1.96 2.40
C ARG A 328 15.95 1.96 1.86
N ASP A 329 15.29 0.81 1.85
CA ASP A 329 13.90 0.67 1.44
C ASP A 329 12.98 1.45 2.39
N ILE A 330 13.10 1.26 3.71
CA ILE A 330 12.37 2.06 4.72
C ILE A 330 12.62 3.56 4.54
N ALA A 331 13.87 3.95 4.31
CA ALA A 331 14.23 5.35 4.08
C ALA A 331 13.59 5.91 2.80
N SER A 332 13.51 5.12 1.73
CA SER A 332 12.91 5.53 0.45
C SER A 332 11.41 5.78 0.57
N HIS A 333 10.71 5.06 1.45
CA HIS A 333 9.30 5.25 1.79
C HIS A 333 9.04 6.50 2.65
N GLY A 334 10.11 7.14 3.17
CA GLY A 334 10.00 8.35 3.95
C GLY A 334 9.25 8.18 5.27
N LEU A 335 9.28 6.98 5.85
CA LEU A 335 8.64 6.67 7.13
C LEU A 335 9.14 7.62 8.23
N GLN A 336 8.23 8.18 9.03
CA GLN A 336 8.50 9.19 10.05
C GLN A 336 8.09 8.70 11.44
N ASN A 337 8.54 9.45 12.47
CA ASN A 337 8.02 9.33 13.84
C ASN A 337 8.18 7.92 14.43
N ARG A 338 9.42 7.37 14.38
CA ARG A 338 9.71 6.06 14.99
C ARG A 338 10.78 6.14 16.06
N ARG A 339 10.67 5.27 17.05
CA ARG A 339 11.75 4.96 17.98
C ARG A 339 12.56 3.79 17.44
N PHE A 340 13.88 3.83 17.57
CA PHE A 340 14.69 2.70 17.11
C PHE A 340 15.80 2.32 18.10
N ALA A 341 16.19 1.05 18.04
CA ALA A 341 17.33 0.54 18.80
C ALA A 341 18.18 -0.40 17.94
N LEU A 342 19.44 -0.56 18.29
CA LEU A 342 20.42 -1.24 17.47
C LEU A 342 21.13 -2.35 18.25
N LEU A 343 21.24 -3.53 17.61
CA LEU A 343 22.15 -4.60 17.97
C LEU A 343 23.14 -4.81 16.84
N GLU A 344 24.42 -4.92 17.17
CA GLU A 344 25.42 -5.33 16.19
C GLU A 344 26.20 -6.56 16.67
N ASN A 345 26.71 -7.33 15.73
CA ASN A 345 27.64 -8.41 15.99
C ASN A 345 28.88 -8.30 15.11
N GLY A 346 30.03 -8.54 15.67
CA GLY A 346 31.28 -8.54 14.93
C GLY A 346 32.42 -9.09 15.76
N THR A 347 33.07 -10.16 15.30
CA THR A 347 34.14 -10.84 16.06
C THR A 347 35.32 -9.94 16.30
N TRP A 348 35.80 -9.19 15.30
CA TRP A 348 37.05 -8.38 15.40
C TRP A 348 36.82 -6.88 15.17
N ALA A 349 35.88 -6.44 14.33
CA ALA A 349 35.67 -5.03 13.97
C ALA A 349 34.19 -4.70 13.77
N PRO A 350 33.38 -4.67 14.85
CA PRO A 350 31.99 -4.31 14.74
C PRO A 350 31.83 -2.84 14.32
N VAL A 351 31.11 -2.58 13.21
CA VAL A 351 30.88 -1.22 12.68
C VAL A 351 29.43 -1.02 12.26
N THR A 352 28.62 -2.08 12.33
CA THR A 352 27.27 -2.11 11.76
C THR A 352 26.32 -1.16 12.46
N ALA A 353 26.36 -1.05 13.79
CA ALA A 353 25.45 -0.15 14.52
C ALA A 353 25.60 1.29 14.05
N ARG A 354 26.84 1.79 13.93
CA ARG A 354 27.11 3.15 13.45
C ARG A 354 26.64 3.35 12.01
N GLN A 355 26.81 2.34 11.16
CA GLN A 355 26.42 2.44 9.76
C GLN A 355 24.89 2.36 9.59
N MET A 356 24.21 1.51 10.36
CA MET A 356 22.75 1.47 10.41
C MET A 356 22.18 2.80 10.92
N ALA A 357 22.73 3.35 12.01
CA ALA A 357 22.33 4.66 12.53
C ALA A 357 22.44 5.75 11.46
N ALA A 358 23.54 5.80 10.71
CA ALA A 358 23.74 6.80 9.65
C ALA A 358 22.69 6.74 8.53
N LEU A 359 22.04 5.60 8.30
CA LEU A 359 20.98 5.45 7.31
C LEU A 359 19.62 5.96 7.82
N ILE A 360 19.35 5.84 9.12
CA ILE A 360 18.01 6.05 9.69
C ILE A 360 17.88 7.30 10.56
N GLU A 361 18.94 7.76 11.24
CA GLU A 361 18.92 9.01 12.03
C GLU A 361 18.48 10.26 11.24
N PRO A 362 18.81 10.40 9.93
CA PRO A 362 18.33 11.53 9.15
C PRO A 362 16.82 11.53 8.88
N LEU A 363 16.12 10.44 9.17
CA LEU A 363 14.68 10.35 8.93
C LEU A 363 13.91 11.20 9.94
N LYS A 364 12.87 11.87 9.46
CA LYS A 364 12.12 12.82 10.26
C LYS A 364 11.44 12.16 11.46
N GLY A 365 11.73 12.66 12.66
CA GLY A 365 11.12 12.19 13.90
C GLY A 365 11.60 10.82 14.39
N TRP A 366 12.72 10.30 13.83
CA TRP A 366 13.33 9.09 14.34
C TRP A 366 14.23 9.41 15.53
N GLN A 367 14.15 8.59 16.58
CA GLN A 367 14.95 8.78 17.80
C GLN A 367 15.45 7.44 18.32
N GLN A 368 16.74 7.38 18.62
CA GLN A 368 17.34 6.18 19.19
C GLN A 368 16.97 6.01 20.66
N VAL A 369 16.60 4.77 21.03
CA VAL A 369 16.35 4.36 22.42
C VAL A 369 17.50 3.49 22.91
N GLY A 370 18.09 3.87 24.03
CA GLY A 370 19.22 3.16 24.61
C GLY A 370 20.51 3.23 23.79
N ALA A 371 21.58 2.70 24.34
CA ALA A 371 22.85 2.56 23.62
C ALA A 371 22.82 1.31 22.74
N PRO A 372 23.53 1.31 21.59
CA PRO A 372 23.68 0.11 20.78
C PRO A 372 24.30 -1.04 21.57
N VAL A 373 23.77 -2.25 21.43
CA VAL A 373 24.37 -3.45 22.04
C VAL A 373 25.34 -4.09 21.06
N THR A 374 26.60 -4.15 21.45
CA THR A 374 27.66 -4.79 20.65
C THR A 374 27.92 -6.20 21.15
N ILE A 375 27.76 -7.19 20.28
CA ILE A 375 28.06 -8.60 20.51
C ILE A 375 29.38 -8.93 19.79
N ARG A 376 30.21 -9.73 20.44
CA ARG A 376 31.45 -10.24 19.82
C ARG A 376 31.35 -11.76 19.72
N SER A 377 30.93 -12.22 18.55
CA SER A 377 30.58 -13.62 18.23
C SER A 377 29.35 -14.11 18.98
N ALA A 378 29.49 -14.58 20.23
CA ALA A 378 28.40 -15.03 21.08
C ALA A 378 28.08 -14.04 22.21
N ALA A 379 26.84 -14.05 22.68
CA ALA A 379 26.45 -13.28 23.86
C ALA A 379 26.95 -13.96 25.14
N HIS A 380 27.69 -13.21 25.97
CA HIS A 380 28.14 -13.59 27.29
C HIS A 380 27.45 -12.74 28.36
N GLU A 381 27.76 -12.93 29.64
CA GLU A 381 27.11 -12.24 30.76
C GLU A 381 26.99 -10.71 30.59
N ALA A 382 28.07 -10.05 30.16
CA ALA A 382 28.06 -8.60 29.94
C ALA A 382 27.08 -8.17 28.83
N GLN A 383 26.96 -8.95 27.74
CA GLN A 383 26.00 -8.69 26.67
C GLN A 383 24.58 -9.01 27.12
N MET A 384 24.38 -10.04 27.96
CA MET A 384 23.08 -10.33 28.56
C MET A 384 22.56 -9.15 29.39
N GLN A 385 23.44 -8.53 30.22
CA GLN A 385 23.10 -7.33 30.99
C GLN A 385 22.81 -6.13 30.08
N ALA A 386 23.55 -5.94 28.99
CA ALA A 386 23.32 -4.87 28.04
C ALA A 386 21.96 -5.04 27.30
N ILE A 387 21.62 -6.27 26.91
CA ILE A 387 20.31 -6.57 26.30
C ILE A 387 19.17 -6.33 27.32
N GLU A 388 19.37 -6.68 28.58
CA GLU A 388 18.41 -6.43 29.66
C GLU A 388 18.15 -4.92 29.84
N GLN A 389 19.22 -4.13 29.85
CA GLN A 389 19.14 -2.66 29.93
C GLN A 389 18.44 -2.07 28.71
N LEU A 390 18.71 -2.59 27.51
CA LEU A 390 18.03 -2.16 26.28
C LEU A 390 16.54 -2.48 26.33
N ALA A 391 16.16 -3.69 26.79
CA ALA A 391 14.77 -4.07 26.96
C ALA A 391 14.04 -3.17 27.96
N ALA A 392 14.69 -2.84 29.08
CA ALA A 392 14.14 -1.91 30.08
C ALA A 392 13.96 -0.48 29.49
N ALA A 393 14.95 0.02 28.74
CA ALA A 393 14.87 1.32 28.08
C ALA A 393 13.70 1.39 27.07
N ILE A 394 13.55 0.37 26.23
CA ILE A 394 12.45 0.30 25.24
C ILE A 394 11.11 0.22 25.96
N SER A 395 10.96 -0.64 26.96
CA SER A 395 9.68 -0.79 27.67
C SER A 395 9.30 0.47 28.45
N GLY A 396 10.30 1.16 29.07
CA GLY A 396 10.10 2.44 29.73
C GLY A 396 9.70 3.58 28.77
N ASP A 397 10.26 3.60 27.55
CA ASP A 397 9.86 4.57 26.52
C ASP A 397 8.42 4.31 26.02
N ILE A 398 8.02 3.03 25.85
CA ILE A 398 6.66 2.65 25.49
C ILE A 398 5.63 3.03 26.56
N SER A 399 5.99 2.84 27.85
CA SER A 399 5.09 3.18 28.97
C SER A 399 5.03 4.67 29.31
N GLY A 400 5.90 5.48 28.72
CA GLY A 400 6.02 6.91 29.03
C GLY A 400 6.71 7.23 30.35
N GLU A 401 7.39 6.26 30.97
CA GLU A 401 8.09 6.44 32.25
C GLU A 401 9.41 7.27 32.13
N ASN A 402 9.84 7.53 30.91
CA ASN A 402 11.08 8.27 30.60
C ASN A 402 10.83 9.69 30.04
N GLN A 403 9.63 10.25 30.23
CA GLN A 403 9.31 11.64 29.82
C GLN A 403 9.38 12.62 30.97
#